data_4d102291f0e4816320f52fcd745a2ec7
#
_entry.id   4d102291f0e4816320f52fcd745a2ec7
#
_cell.length_a   1.000
_cell.length_b   1.000
_cell.length_c   1.000
_cell.angle_alpha   90.00
_cell.angle_beta   90.00
_cell.angle_gamma   90.00
#
_symmetry.space_group_name_H-M   'P 1'
#
loop_
_entity.id
_entity.type
_entity.pdbx_description
1 polymer ?
#
loop_
_entity_poly.entity_id
_entity_poly.type
_entity_poly.pdbx_seq_one_letter_code
_entity_poly.pdbx_strand_id
1 'polypeptide(L)'
;MIRWCLHATPCGVLRLGAFGGRLCLCDWADVPARDFVVRRLERGLHVRFAPWPDDGSLSGSGPRGISDTPDPDGSDNPDVSANSGDPDSGESDHADRCVLDCAARQLDEYFAAQRRVFDVPLLTVGTPFQRAVWELLTTIPFGATRSYAWLAAQLGHPRAVRAVAAANRANALSIFIPCHRVVGSNGSLTGYAGGLAAKRLLLGLEHQPLLR
;
A
#
# COMPACT_ATOMS: atom_id res chain seq x y z
N MET A 1 -2.29 -7.70 15.14
CA MET A 1 -1.12 -6.99 14.55
C MET A 1 -1.38 -6.69 13.09
N ILE A 2 -0.64 -5.76 12.46
CA ILE A 2 -0.72 -5.57 11.01
C ILE A 2 0.24 -6.56 10.37
N ARG A 3 -0.30 -7.47 9.56
CA ARG A 3 0.50 -8.39 8.72
C ARG A 3 0.88 -7.70 7.42
N TRP A 4 2.13 -7.86 6.97
CA TRP A 4 2.59 -7.24 5.74
C TRP A 4 3.50 -8.14 4.92
N CYS A 5 3.51 -7.91 3.61
CA CYS A 5 4.41 -8.56 2.65
C CYS A 5 4.98 -7.53 1.66
N LEU A 6 5.97 -7.94 0.89
CA LEU A 6 6.52 -7.14 -0.21
C LEU A 6 5.93 -7.61 -1.54
N HIS A 7 5.66 -6.65 -2.43
CA HIS A 7 5.17 -6.91 -3.78
C HIS A 7 5.97 -6.10 -4.79
N ALA A 8 6.62 -6.80 -5.73
CA ALA A 8 7.41 -6.17 -6.78
C ALA A 8 6.48 -5.64 -7.89
N THR A 9 6.74 -4.41 -8.35
CA THR A 9 5.99 -3.78 -9.43
C THR A 9 6.93 -3.13 -10.44
N PRO A 10 6.49 -2.80 -11.66
CA PRO A 10 7.30 -2.09 -12.65
C PRO A 10 7.83 -0.73 -12.18
N CYS A 11 7.26 -0.14 -11.13
CA CYS A 11 7.70 1.15 -10.61
C CYS A 11 8.39 1.06 -9.24
N GLY A 12 8.73 -0.13 -8.78
CA GLY A 12 9.44 -0.38 -7.52
C GLY A 12 8.72 -1.37 -6.61
N VAL A 13 9.32 -1.66 -5.46
CA VAL A 13 8.75 -2.60 -4.48
C VAL A 13 7.77 -1.88 -3.57
N LEU A 14 6.59 -2.43 -3.42
CA LEU A 14 5.55 -1.96 -2.50
C LEU A 14 5.51 -2.86 -1.26
N ARG A 15 5.24 -2.26 -0.12
CA ARG A 15 4.87 -2.95 1.11
C ARG A 15 3.35 -2.93 1.21
N LEU A 16 2.72 -4.10 1.19
CA LEU A 16 1.30 -4.28 1.40
C LEU A 16 1.06 -4.69 2.84
N GLY A 17 0.10 -4.07 3.53
CA GLY A 17 -0.24 -4.39 4.91
C GLY A 17 -1.75 -4.49 5.10
N ALA A 18 -2.19 -5.53 5.83
CA ALA A 18 -3.58 -5.78 6.13
C ALA A 18 -3.83 -5.83 7.64
N PHE A 19 -5.04 -5.51 8.05
CA PHE A 19 -5.52 -5.55 9.42
C PHE A 19 -7.03 -5.73 9.45
N GLY A 20 -7.50 -6.81 10.08
CA GLY A 20 -8.91 -7.12 10.23
C GLY A 20 -9.64 -7.26 8.89
N GLY A 21 -9.05 -7.99 7.96
CA GLY A 21 -9.62 -8.25 6.62
C GLY A 21 -9.67 -7.01 5.72
N ARG A 22 -8.85 -5.98 5.97
CA ARG A 22 -8.80 -4.76 5.14
C ARG A 22 -7.37 -4.33 4.88
N LEU A 23 -7.09 -3.85 3.66
CA LEU A 23 -5.81 -3.27 3.29
C LEU A 23 -5.64 -1.91 3.96
N CYS A 24 -4.61 -1.74 4.79
CA CYS A 24 -4.30 -0.50 5.49
C CYS A 24 -2.99 0.15 5.04
N LEU A 25 -2.15 -0.57 4.32
CA LEU A 25 -0.89 -0.09 3.76
C LEU A 25 -0.69 -0.61 2.34
N CYS A 26 -0.36 0.28 1.43
CA CYS A 26 0.27 0.04 0.14
C CYS A 26 1.23 1.21 -0.09
N ASP A 27 2.49 1.03 0.26
CA ASP A 27 3.47 2.12 0.22
C ASP A 27 4.85 1.61 -0.21
N TRP A 28 5.70 2.52 -0.62
CA TRP A 28 7.02 2.25 -1.18
C TRP A 28 7.96 1.69 -0.11
N ALA A 29 8.51 0.48 -0.34
CA ALA A 29 9.32 -0.22 0.65
C ALA A 29 10.66 0.48 0.92
N ASP A 30 11.28 1.05 -0.12
CA ASP A 30 12.63 1.61 -0.08
C ASP A 30 12.66 3.12 0.14
N VAL A 31 11.64 3.70 0.76
CA VAL A 31 11.55 5.14 1.04
C VAL A 31 11.50 5.40 2.55
N PRO A 32 12.66 5.53 3.24
CA PRO A 32 12.72 5.73 4.69
C PRO A 32 11.93 6.96 5.16
N ALA A 33 11.83 8.00 4.33
CA ALA A 33 11.02 9.19 4.62
C ALA A 33 9.52 8.90 4.79
N ARG A 34 9.09 7.64 4.65
CA ARG A 34 7.70 7.16 4.81
C ARG A 34 7.42 6.46 6.14
N ASP A 35 8.40 6.26 6.99
CA ASP A 35 8.24 5.61 8.30
C ASP A 35 7.16 6.26 9.18
N PHE A 36 6.90 7.54 8.99
CA PHE A 36 5.81 8.23 9.70
C PHE A 36 4.42 7.64 9.37
N VAL A 37 4.25 7.03 8.20
CA VAL A 37 2.99 6.35 7.79
C VAL A 37 2.80 5.10 8.65
N VAL A 38 3.84 4.25 8.75
CA VAL A 38 3.84 3.04 9.58
C VAL A 38 3.53 3.39 11.03
N ARG A 39 4.28 4.35 11.62
CA ARG A 39 4.06 4.81 13.00
C ARG A 39 2.66 5.38 13.24
N ARG A 40 2.06 6.02 12.23
CA ARG A 40 0.67 6.51 12.33
C ARG A 40 -0.32 5.35 12.36
N LEU A 41 -0.13 4.33 11.51
CA LEU A 41 -0.97 3.14 11.49
C LEU A 41 -0.88 2.38 12.82
N GLU A 42 0.33 2.13 13.32
CA GLU A 42 0.55 1.47 14.62
C GLU A 42 -0.17 2.19 15.76
N ARG A 43 -0.01 3.52 15.84
CA ARG A 43 -0.66 4.34 16.86
C ARG A 43 -2.18 4.40 16.71
N GLY A 44 -2.68 4.54 15.48
CA GLY A 44 -4.10 4.70 15.22
C GLY A 44 -4.90 3.41 15.35
N LEU A 45 -4.25 2.25 15.22
CA LEU A 45 -4.86 0.93 15.37
C LEU A 45 -4.43 0.23 16.68
N HIS A 46 -3.53 0.84 17.47
CA HIS A 46 -2.96 0.29 18.71
C HIS A 46 -2.32 -1.09 18.53
N VAL A 47 -1.64 -1.32 17.40
CA VAL A 47 -1.02 -2.60 17.02
C VAL A 47 0.38 -2.41 16.47
N ARG A 48 1.13 -3.51 16.34
CA ARG A 48 2.48 -3.53 15.73
C ARG A 48 2.44 -4.08 14.32
N PHE A 49 3.42 -3.69 13.52
CA PHE A 49 3.71 -4.29 12.22
C PHE A 49 4.54 -5.56 12.42
N ALA A 50 4.14 -6.65 11.74
CA ALA A 50 4.91 -7.88 11.65
C ALA A 50 4.91 -8.36 10.20
N PRO A 51 6.07 -8.82 9.67
CA PRO A 51 6.09 -9.45 8.36
C PRO A 51 5.19 -10.69 8.40
N TRP A 52 4.63 -11.02 7.23
CA TRP A 52 3.99 -12.32 7.08
C TRP A 52 5.06 -13.40 7.26
N PRO A 53 4.82 -14.47 8.02
CA PRO A 53 5.76 -15.58 8.08
C PRO A 53 5.99 -16.13 6.68
N ASP A 54 7.26 -16.31 6.28
CA ASP A 54 7.60 -16.90 4.98
C ASP A 54 7.18 -18.38 4.99
N ASP A 55 6.01 -18.66 4.45
CA ASP A 55 5.52 -20.03 4.19
C ASP A 55 5.89 -20.53 2.78
N GLY A 56 6.73 -19.81 2.08
CA GLY A 56 7.18 -20.13 0.71
C GLY A 56 6.11 -20.05 -0.37
N SER A 57 4.91 -19.54 -0.08
CA SER A 57 3.75 -19.64 -0.97
C SER A 57 3.44 -18.39 -1.81
N LEU A 58 4.18 -17.29 -1.67
CA LEU A 58 4.09 -16.16 -2.60
C LEU A 58 5.09 -16.36 -3.74
N SER A 59 4.74 -17.18 -4.73
CA SER A 59 5.51 -17.38 -5.96
C SER A 59 5.36 -16.20 -6.91
N GLY A 60 6.16 -15.16 -6.70
CA GLY A 60 6.48 -14.15 -7.70
C GLY A 60 8.00 -14.19 -7.88
N SER A 61 8.46 -14.65 -9.05
CA SER A 61 9.85 -14.86 -9.44
C SER A 61 10.77 -13.68 -9.10
N GLY A 62 11.52 -13.80 -8.00
CA GLY A 62 12.66 -12.96 -7.63
C GLY A 62 13.94 -13.78 -7.62
N PRO A 63 15.13 -13.22 -7.88
CA PRO A 63 16.37 -13.96 -8.08
C PRO A 63 16.82 -14.69 -6.81
N ARG A 64 17.10 -15.97 -6.95
CA ARG A 64 17.70 -16.80 -5.89
C ARG A 64 19.16 -16.40 -5.69
N GLY A 65 19.46 -15.88 -4.51
CA GLY A 65 20.83 -15.72 -4.03
C GLY A 65 21.31 -17.00 -3.35
N ILE A 66 22.50 -17.41 -3.74
CA ILE A 66 23.22 -18.64 -3.42
C ILE A 66 23.80 -18.53 -2.00
N SER A 67 23.67 -19.56 -1.15
CA SER A 67 24.73 -20.46 -0.63
C SER A 67 24.31 -21.08 0.69
N ASP A 68 24.09 -22.39 0.60
CA ASP A 68 24.02 -23.28 1.76
C ASP A 68 25.41 -23.73 2.15
N THR A 69 25.65 -23.78 3.46
CA THR A 69 26.52 -24.79 4.07
C THR A 69 25.81 -25.33 5.29
N PRO A 70 25.66 -26.65 5.44
CA PRO A 70 25.07 -27.26 6.63
C PRO A 70 26.13 -27.45 7.71
N ASP A 71 25.86 -27.00 8.92
CA ASP A 71 26.57 -27.42 10.11
C ASP A 71 25.89 -28.64 10.73
N PRO A 72 26.67 -29.70 11.06
CA PRO A 72 26.15 -30.85 11.73
C PRO A 72 26.44 -30.78 13.22
N ASP A 73 25.48 -30.55 14.06
CA ASP A 73 25.51 -31.11 15.41
C ASP A 73 24.10 -31.23 16.01
N GLY A 74 23.76 -32.45 16.35
CA GLY A 74 22.49 -32.76 16.95
C GLY A 74 22.57 -32.69 18.48
N SER A 75 21.56 -32.09 19.07
CA SER A 75 21.19 -32.42 20.44
C SER A 75 19.68 -32.27 20.63
N ASP A 76 19.03 -33.39 20.83
CA ASP A 76 17.65 -33.55 21.28
C ASP A 76 17.36 -32.76 22.56
N ASN A 77 16.31 -31.97 22.56
CA ASN A 77 15.62 -31.63 23.79
C ASN A 77 14.11 -31.44 23.51
N PRO A 78 13.26 -32.36 24.02
CA PRO A 78 11.81 -32.20 23.90
C PRO A 78 11.28 -31.42 25.09
N ASP A 79 11.02 -30.14 24.92
CA ASP A 79 10.18 -29.39 25.86
C ASP A 79 9.01 -28.78 25.14
N VAL A 80 7.88 -29.49 25.28
CA VAL A 80 6.56 -29.09 24.75
C VAL A 80 6.03 -27.95 25.62
N SER A 81 6.25 -26.73 25.21
CA SER A 81 5.55 -25.60 25.79
C SER A 81 4.25 -25.36 25.01
N ALA A 82 3.15 -25.56 25.71
CA ALA A 82 1.79 -25.43 25.20
C ALA A 82 1.56 -24.07 24.53
N ASN A 83 1.28 -24.10 23.25
CA ASN A 83 0.82 -22.96 22.47
C ASN A 83 -0.65 -22.69 22.80
N SER A 84 -0.91 -21.77 23.73
CA SER A 84 -2.24 -21.21 23.98
C SER A 84 -2.54 -20.17 22.86
N GLY A 85 -2.81 -20.67 21.67
CA GLY A 85 -3.32 -19.86 20.57
C GLY A 85 -4.76 -19.47 20.83
N ASP A 86 -5.05 -18.18 20.96
CA ASP A 86 -6.39 -17.63 20.92
C ASP A 86 -7.10 -18.10 19.64
N PRO A 87 -8.29 -18.73 19.73
CA PRO A 87 -9.00 -19.24 18.57
C PRO A 87 -9.41 -18.13 17.57
N ASP A 88 -9.44 -16.87 18.00
CA ASP A 88 -9.80 -15.70 17.17
C ASP A 88 -8.62 -15.18 16.30
N SER A 89 -7.37 -15.58 16.62
CA SER A 89 -6.21 -15.14 15.86
C SER A 89 -6.12 -15.80 14.47
N GLY A 90 -6.61 -17.00 14.29
CA GLY A 90 -6.56 -17.75 13.04
C GLY A 90 -7.47 -17.21 11.95
N GLU A 91 -8.70 -16.82 12.29
CA GLU A 91 -9.65 -16.23 11.33
C GLU A 91 -9.21 -14.84 10.85
N SER A 92 -8.70 -14.01 11.77
CA SER A 92 -8.17 -12.68 11.43
C SER A 92 -6.96 -12.78 10.51
N ASP A 93 -6.01 -13.67 10.79
CA ASP A 93 -4.81 -13.88 9.95
C ASP A 93 -5.21 -14.42 8.55
N HIS A 94 -6.19 -15.32 8.47
CA HIS A 94 -6.69 -15.81 7.18
C HIS A 94 -7.35 -14.68 6.34
N ALA A 95 -8.20 -13.85 6.96
CA ALA A 95 -8.82 -12.72 6.28
C ALA A 95 -7.79 -11.71 5.78
N ASP A 96 -6.78 -11.39 6.60
CA ASP A 96 -5.69 -10.50 6.22
C ASP A 96 -4.88 -11.07 5.04
N ARG A 97 -4.61 -12.40 5.02
CA ARG A 97 -3.95 -13.06 3.90
C ARG A 97 -4.74 -12.94 2.61
N CYS A 98 -6.03 -13.25 2.64
CA CYS A 98 -6.90 -13.14 1.47
C CYS A 98 -6.90 -11.71 0.89
N VAL A 99 -6.87 -10.69 1.76
CA VAL A 99 -6.82 -9.29 1.34
C VAL A 99 -5.48 -8.94 0.70
N LEU A 100 -4.35 -9.42 1.27
CA LEU A 100 -3.02 -9.19 0.69
C LEU A 100 -2.88 -9.85 -0.69
N ASP A 101 -3.31 -11.10 -0.83
CA ASP A 101 -3.26 -11.83 -2.10
C ASP A 101 -4.17 -11.16 -3.17
N CYS A 102 -5.36 -10.71 -2.76
CA CYS A 102 -6.25 -9.95 -3.63
C CYS A 102 -5.65 -8.63 -4.07
N ALA A 103 -5.03 -7.89 -3.14
CA ALA A 103 -4.39 -6.62 -3.44
C ALA A 103 -3.20 -6.79 -4.40
N ALA A 104 -2.36 -7.79 -4.17
CA ALA A 104 -1.23 -8.13 -5.05
C ALA A 104 -1.71 -8.45 -6.47
N ARG A 105 -2.66 -9.38 -6.61
CA ARG A 105 -3.26 -9.73 -7.91
C ARG A 105 -3.87 -8.53 -8.63
N GLN A 106 -4.61 -7.67 -7.92
CA GLN A 106 -5.20 -6.48 -8.53
C GLN A 106 -4.16 -5.45 -8.96
N LEU A 107 -3.03 -5.35 -8.27
CA LEU A 107 -1.90 -4.54 -8.72
C LEU A 107 -1.28 -5.10 -9.99
N ASP A 108 -1.08 -6.42 -10.08
CA ASP A 108 -0.55 -7.06 -11.29
C ASP A 108 -1.47 -6.82 -12.49
N GLU A 109 -2.79 -6.99 -12.32
CA GLU A 109 -3.79 -6.69 -13.34
C GLU A 109 -3.78 -5.19 -13.75
N TYR A 110 -3.58 -4.29 -12.79
CA TYR A 110 -3.49 -2.85 -13.05
C TYR A 110 -2.23 -2.52 -13.88
N PHE A 111 -1.07 -3.07 -13.51
CA PHE A 111 0.17 -2.84 -14.25
C PHE A 111 0.18 -3.54 -15.61
N ALA A 112 -0.58 -4.62 -15.79
CA ALA A 112 -0.84 -5.27 -17.08
C ALA A 112 -1.90 -4.53 -17.92
N ALA A 113 -2.39 -3.36 -17.49
CA ALA A 113 -3.47 -2.60 -18.12
C ALA A 113 -4.79 -3.39 -18.31
N GLN A 114 -5.05 -4.36 -17.42
CA GLN A 114 -6.27 -5.18 -17.40
C GLN A 114 -7.30 -4.70 -16.37
N ARG A 115 -6.88 -3.86 -15.42
CA ARG A 115 -7.73 -3.34 -14.34
C ARG A 115 -7.67 -1.82 -14.26
N ARG A 116 -8.83 -1.18 -14.03
CA ARG A 116 -8.95 0.28 -13.81
C ARG A 116 -9.54 0.64 -12.44
N VAL A 117 -10.23 -0.30 -11.80
CA VAL A 117 -10.93 -0.11 -10.54
C VAL A 117 -10.51 -1.18 -9.56
N PHE A 118 -10.17 -0.78 -8.36
CA PHE A 118 -9.83 -1.67 -7.26
C PHE A 118 -11.08 -1.91 -6.39
N ASP A 119 -11.28 -3.15 -5.95
CA ASP A 119 -12.39 -3.58 -5.09
C ASP A 119 -11.96 -4.18 -3.75
N VAL A 120 -10.66 -4.05 -3.43
CA VAL A 120 -10.11 -4.45 -2.13
C VAL A 120 -10.70 -3.58 -1.02
N PRO A 121 -11.19 -4.17 0.08
CA PRO A 121 -11.65 -3.38 1.23
C PRO A 121 -10.50 -2.59 1.86
N LEU A 122 -10.65 -1.27 1.95
CA LEU A 122 -9.62 -0.37 2.45
C LEU A 122 -9.89 0.07 3.89
N LEU A 123 -8.81 0.24 4.66
CA LEU A 123 -8.83 0.83 6.00
C LEU A 123 -7.94 2.08 6.02
N THR A 124 -8.58 3.24 6.10
CA THR A 124 -7.88 4.53 6.17
C THR A 124 -7.72 4.99 7.62
N VAL A 125 -6.47 5.26 8.05
CA VAL A 125 -6.13 5.78 9.37
C VAL A 125 -5.52 7.16 9.23
N GLY A 126 -6.19 8.18 9.74
CA GLY A 126 -5.75 9.57 9.65
C GLY A 126 -6.72 10.55 10.29
N THR A 127 -6.36 11.83 10.29
CA THR A 127 -7.24 12.90 10.79
C THR A 127 -8.51 13.02 9.93
N PRO A 128 -9.58 13.65 10.43
CA PRO A 128 -10.78 13.90 9.62
C PRO A 128 -10.48 14.62 8.31
N PHE A 129 -9.59 15.63 8.33
CA PHE A 129 -9.18 16.35 7.12
C PHE A 129 -8.43 15.44 6.12
N GLN A 130 -7.50 14.60 6.60
CA GLN A 130 -6.80 13.65 5.75
C GLN A 130 -7.76 12.66 5.09
N ARG A 131 -8.70 12.11 5.85
CA ARG A 131 -9.70 11.17 5.31
C ARG A 131 -10.58 11.84 4.26
N ALA A 132 -11.04 13.07 4.49
CA ALA A 132 -11.80 13.82 3.49
C ALA A 132 -11.00 14.06 2.19
N VAL A 133 -9.69 14.37 2.30
CA VAL A 133 -8.82 14.48 1.12
C VAL A 133 -8.73 13.13 0.39
N TRP A 134 -8.49 12.03 1.11
CA TRP A 134 -8.33 10.70 0.50
C TRP A 134 -9.64 10.19 -0.14
N GLU A 135 -10.77 10.45 0.47
CA GLU A 135 -12.09 10.17 -0.12
C GLU A 135 -12.29 10.94 -1.42
N LEU A 136 -11.95 12.23 -1.43
CA LEU A 136 -12.02 13.03 -2.67
C LEU A 136 -11.06 12.52 -3.74
N LEU A 137 -9.88 11.98 -3.38
CA LEU A 137 -8.95 11.38 -4.34
C LEU A 137 -9.59 10.19 -5.08
N THR A 138 -10.39 9.38 -4.41
CA THR A 138 -11.04 8.21 -5.04
C THR A 138 -12.07 8.60 -6.10
N THR A 139 -12.55 9.83 -6.08
CA THR A 139 -13.47 10.35 -7.11
C THR A 139 -12.77 10.77 -8.41
N ILE A 140 -11.43 10.82 -8.44
CA ILE A 140 -10.68 11.16 -9.65
C ILE A 140 -10.64 9.93 -10.56
N PRO A 141 -11.27 9.95 -11.74
CA PRO A 141 -11.32 8.78 -12.60
C PRO A 141 -9.96 8.33 -13.10
N PHE A 142 -9.85 7.06 -13.49
CA PHE A 142 -8.70 6.52 -14.22
C PHE A 142 -8.40 7.36 -15.46
N GLY A 143 -7.13 7.70 -15.67
CA GLY A 143 -6.68 8.53 -16.80
C GLY A 143 -6.95 10.03 -16.66
N ALA A 144 -7.61 10.48 -15.57
CA ALA A 144 -7.85 11.90 -15.32
C ALA A 144 -6.89 12.45 -14.26
N THR A 145 -6.58 13.73 -14.33
CA THR A 145 -5.80 14.43 -13.32
C THR A 145 -6.56 15.61 -12.74
N ARG A 146 -6.23 16.01 -11.51
CA ARG A 146 -6.74 17.21 -10.85
C ARG A 146 -5.61 17.96 -10.18
N SER A 147 -5.76 19.29 -10.00
CA SER A 147 -4.78 20.08 -9.27
C SER A 147 -5.01 20.04 -7.75
N TYR A 148 -3.95 20.31 -6.97
CA TYR A 148 -4.10 20.51 -5.52
C TYR A 148 -5.08 21.67 -5.20
N ALA A 149 -5.10 22.71 -6.03
CA ALA A 149 -6.02 23.83 -5.87
C ALA A 149 -7.48 23.40 -6.09
N TRP A 150 -7.73 22.54 -7.09
CA TRP A 150 -9.06 21.96 -7.32
C TRP A 150 -9.53 21.16 -6.10
N LEU A 151 -8.69 20.29 -5.55
CA LEU A 151 -9.02 19.52 -4.34
C LEU A 151 -9.35 20.45 -3.17
N ALA A 152 -8.54 21.49 -2.94
CA ALA A 152 -8.77 22.46 -1.88
C ALA A 152 -10.13 23.20 -2.04
N ALA A 153 -10.50 23.55 -3.26
CA ALA A 153 -11.78 24.17 -3.56
C ALA A 153 -12.96 23.21 -3.30
N GLN A 154 -12.85 21.95 -3.76
CA GLN A 154 -13.91 20.94 -3.53
C GLN A 154 -14.14 20.65 -2.04
N LEU A 155 -13.12 20.76 -1.22
CA LEU A 155 -13.20 20.60 0.24
C LEU A 155 -13.75 21.87 0.95
N GLY A 156 -14.09 22.92 0.22
CA GLY A 156 -14.55 24.19 0.80
C GLY A 156 -13.43 25.04 1.41
N HIS A 157 -12.16 24.66 1.20
CA HIS A 157 -10.99 25.33 1.77
C HIS A 157 -10.00 25.79 0.69
N PRO A 158 -10.34 26.70 -0.24
CA PRO A 158 -9.52 27.05 -1.41
C PRO A 158 -8.11 27.57 -1.05
N ARG A 159 -7.92 28.08 0.17
CA ARG A 159 -6.61 28.55 0.65
C ARG A 159 -5.77 27.43 1.26
N ALA A 160 -6.31 26.23 1.46
CA ALA A 160 -5.65 25.11 2.15
C ALA A 160 -4.79 24.22 1.22
N VAL A 161 -4.33 24.73 0.07
CA VAL A 161 -3.59 23.95 -0.95
C VAL A 161 -2.38 23.22 -0.37
N ARG A 162 -1.60 23.85 0.53
CA ARG A 162 -0.46 23.22 1.20
C ARG A 162 -0.89 22.10 2.15
N ALA A 163 -1.99 22.28 2.89
CA ALA A 163 -2.53 21.24 3.78
C ALA A 163 -3.06 20.04 2.98
N VAL A 164 -3.72 20.28 1.84
CA VAL A 164 -4.15 19.24 0.90
C VAL A 164 -2.93 18.48 0.36
N ALA A 165 -1.86 19.15 -0.03
CA ALA A 165 -0.63 18.51 -0.49
C ALA A 165 0.02 17.66 0.61
N ALA A 166 0.02 18.13 1.85
CA ALA A 166 0.50 17.35 3.00
C ALA A 166 -0.38 16.11 3.26
N ALA A 167 -1.70 16.24 3.20
CA ALA A 167 -2.64 15.12 3.32
C ALA A 167 -2.48 14.10 2.18
N ASN A 168 -2.31 14.59 0.94
CA ASN A 168 -2.02 13.74 -0.23
C ASN A 168 -0.72 12.94 -0.03
N ARG A 169 0.35 13.58 0.46
CA ARG A 169 1.62 12.91 0.79
C ARG A 169 1.47 11.89 1.92
N ALA A 170 0.54 12.10 2.84
CA ALA A 170 0.28 11.21 3.97
C ALA A 170 -0.56 9.99 3.62
N ASN A 171 -1.01 9.83 2.37
CA ASN A 171 -1.73 8.65 1.92
C ASN A 171 -0.90 7.37 2.14
N ALA A 172 -1.48 6.40 2.86
CA ALA A 172 -0.87 5.10 3.15
C ALA A 172 -1.20 4.03 2.10
N LEU A 173 -2.15 4.31 1.20
CA LEU A 173 -2.72 3.36 0.24
C LEU A 173 -2.43 3.83 -1.19
N SER A 174 -1.13 3.99 -1.50
CA SER A 174 -0.67 4.40 -2.83
C SER A 174 -1.28 3.51 -3.92
N ILE A 175 -1.65 4.07 -5.05
CA ILE A 175 -2.33 3.45 -6.20
C ILE A 175 -3.81 3.16 -5.92
N PHE A 176 -4.16 2.42 -4.85
CA PHE A 176 -5.56 2.17 -4.47
C PHE A 176 -6.32 3.47 -4.19
N ILE A 177 -5.69 4.42 -3.48
CA ILE A 177 -6.15 5.80 -3.39
C ILE A 177 -5.24 6.64 -4.30
N PRO A 178 -5.74 7.15 -5.43
CA PRO A 178 -4.92 7.59 -6.55
C PRO A 178 -4.29 8.98 -6.35
N CYS A 179 -3.45 9.12 -5.33
CA CYS A 179 -2.73 10.37 -5.05
C CYS A 179 -1.75 10.78 -6.18
N HIS A 180 -1.36 9.85 -7.05
CA HIS A 180 -0.57 10.13 -8.26
C HIS A 180 -1.34 10.95 -9.30
N ARG A 181 -2.68 10.94 -9.31
CA ARG A 181 -3.53 11.73 -10.22
C ARG A 181 -3.60 13.22 -9.86
N VAL A 182 -2.92 13.63 -8.77
CA VAL A 182 -2.89 15.05 -8.38
C VAL A 182 -1.61 15.71 -8.89
N VAL A 183 -1.76 16.80 -9.62
CA VAL A 183 -0.66 17.54 -10.27
C VAL A 183 -0.65 19.02 -9.85
N GLY A 184 0.39 19.74 -10.19
CA GLY A 184 0.40 21.21 -10.05
C GLY A 184 -0.67 21.88 -10.91
N SER A 185 -1.06 23.12 -10.57
CA SER A 185 -2.07 23.87 -11.34
C SER A 185 -1.63 24.20 -12.77
N ASN A 186 -0.35 24.18 -13.04
CA ASN A 186 0.25 24.31 -14.39
C ASN A 186 0.49 22.93 -15.07
N GLY A 187 -0.05 21.83 -14.53
CA GLY A 187 0.16 20.48 -15.04
C GLY A 187 1.49 19.85 -14.63
N SER A 188 2.35 20.55 -13.89
CA SER A 188 3.65 20.01 -13.50
C SER A 188 3.50 18.82 -12.54
N LEU A 189 4.37 17.81 -12.72
CA LEU A 189 4.48 16.70 -11.77
C LEU A 189 5.21 17.18 -10.53
N THR A 190 4.51 17.22 -9.42
CA THR A 190 5.05 17.60 -8.11
C THR A 190 4.84 16.48 -7.11
N GLY A 191 5.75 16.36 -6.16
CA GLY A 191 5.75 15.49 -5.00
C GLY A 191 4.95 14.19 -5.07
N TYR A 192 5.64 13.06 -5.04
CA TYR A 192 5.00 11.75 -4.95
C TYR A 192 5.83 10.85 -4.01
N ALA A 193 5.16 9.96 -3.28
CA ALA A 193 5.80 9.10 -2.29
C ALA A 193 6.86 8.18 -2.93
N GLY A 194 6.54 7.57 -4.05
CA GLY A 194 7.46 6.73 -4.84
C GLY A 194 8.38 7.50 -5.79
N GLY A 195 8.46 8.83 -5.67
CA GLY A 195 9.24 9.65 -6.58
C GLY A 195 8.52 9.99 -7.89
N LEU A 196 9.07 10.97 -8.62
CA LEU A 196 8.44 11.46 -9.85
C LEU A 196 8.50 10.46 -11.01
N ALA A 197 9.47 9.55 -11.01
CA ALA A 197 9.58 8.48 -12.00
C ALA A 197 8.37 7.54 -11.91
N ALA A 198 8.07 7.04 -10.70
CA ALA A 198 6.90 6.20 -10.46
C ALA A 198 5.60 6.93 -10.80
N LYS A 199 5.47 8.20 -10.40
CA LYS A 199 4.28 9.00 -10.76
C LYS A 199 4.07 9.12 -12.26
N ARG A 200 5.16 9.37 -13.01
CA ARG A 200 5.11 9.47 -14.47
C ARG A 200 4.70 8.15 -15.11
N LEU A 201 5.24 7.03 -14.60
CA LEU A 201 4.90 5.69 -15.08
C LEU A 201 3.41 5.40 -14.86
N LEU A 202 2.89 5.63 -13.65
CA LEU A 202 1.48 5.42 -13.32
C LEU A 202 0.55 6.27 -14.20
N LEU A 203 0.82 7.55 -14.36
CA LEU A 203 0.05 8.43 -15.24
C LEU A 203 0.15 8.00 -16.71
N GLY A 204 1.33 7.58 -17.17
CA GLY A 204 1.54 7.04 -18.51
C GLY A 204 0.72 5.77 -18.76
N LEU A 205 0.71 4.85 -17.80
CA LEU A 205 -0.09 3.63 -17.85
C LEU A 205 -1.59 3.96 -17.97
N GLU A 206 -2.06 4.92 -17.19
CA GLU A 206 -3.47 5.30 -17.17
C GLU A 206 -3.95 6.03 -18.44
N HIS A 207 -3.03 6.56 -19.25
CA HIS A 207 -3.37 7.19 -20.54
C HIS A 207 -3.39 6.19 -21.70
N GLN A 208 -3.00 4.92 -21.49
CA GLN A 208 -3.06 3.89 -22.53
C GLN A 208 -4.46 3.26 -22.63
N PRO A 209 -4.91 2.89 -23.85
CA PRO A 209 -6.10 2.06 -24.01
C PRO A 209 -5.85 0.68 -23.38
N LEU A 210 -6.90 0.06 -22.81
CA LEU A 210 -6.81 -1.32 -22.32
C LEU A 210 -6.37 -2.24 -23.47
N LEU A 211 -5.39 -3.10 -23.20
CA LEU A 211 -5.14 -4.25 -24.05
C LEU A 211 -6.37 -5.19 -23.94
N ARG A 212 -7.03 -5.45 -25.06
CA ARG A 212 -8.17 -6.38 -25.16
C ARG A 212 -7.68 -7.81 -25.27
#